data_6837f89fd215e4162874e27e38e526db
#
_entry.id   6837f89fd215e4162874e27e38e526db
#
_cell.length_a   1.000
_cell.length_b   1.000
_cell.length_c   1.000
_cell.angle_alpha   90.00
_cell.angle_beta   90.00
_cell.angle_gamma   90.00
#
_symmetry.space_group_name_H-M   'P 1'
#
loop_
_entity.id
_entity.type
_entity.pdbx_description
1 polymer ?
#
loop_
_entity_poly.entity_id
_entity_poly.type
_entity_poly.pdbx_seq_one_letter_code
_entity_poly.pdbx_strand_id
1 'polypeptide(L)'
;MTIQLSDRFDLSRLFRFTLPSIVMMLVTSIYSVVDGLFVSNLVGDQALAAVNIVYPLVMIVGAFGFMLGAGGSAEVAKARGLGEDQLAKEYFTNLIITVVVGGAILAGACLLFQKPLLGVLGANEALMRDCIAYGTIMLAGAPIFLLQTSCQSFLVVAERPKMGLGLAIGAGVTNMLLDYVFIALFRWGVAGAAVATVCGYVVGGLVPLFYFLSKNKSPLRLVKAKPHLRMLGKSCTNGISELMTNVSASLVTVLYNRQLMAAAGQQGVAAYTVMMYVNFVFAAALIGFSMGSAPIFSYQYGEDDKAGLQGMFKMCIKVILVLAVVMEVLAQLLGGTLSAIFVGYNDALREMTASGFHVFALAFLFNGMNIFGSAFFTALGDGLVSGILSFLRTLVFACGAVLLFSALFGLAGIWWAPVAAEGAAFLVTIAFFLGKRKKYGYA
;
A
#
# COMPACT_ATOMS: atom_id res chain seq x y z
N MET A 1 -0.03 27.31 -11.18
CA MET A 1 1.21 27.31 -10.37
C MET A 1 1.36 25.90 -9.78
N THR A 2 2.56 25.34 -9.87
CA THR A 2 2.92 24.09 -9.17
C THR A 2 3.10 24.41 -7.69
N ILE A 3 2.44 23.70 -6.81
CA ILE A 3 2.62 23.84 -5.35
C ILE A 3 3.95 23.19 -5.00
N GLN A 4 4.81 23.92 -4.26
CA GLN A 4 6.12 23.48 -3.81
C GLN A 4 6.07 23.03 -2.35
N LEU A 5 7.01 22.19 -1.91
CA LEU A 5 7.08 21.76 -0.51
C LEU A 5 7.44 22.91 0.45
N SER A 6 8.11 23.93 -0.06
CA SER A 6 8.46 25.16 0.66
C SER A 6 7.29 26.16 0.81
N ASP A 7 6.16 25.93 0.13
CA ASP A 7 5.00 26.81 0.25
C ASP A 7 4.36 26.69 1.63
N ARG A 8 3.74 27.78 2.10
CA ARG A 8 2.84 27.69 3.26
C ARG A 8 1.56 26.99 2.85
N PHE A 9 1.23 25.92 3.57
CA PHE A 9 0.04 25.13 3.32
C PHE A 9 -1.15 25.66 4.12
N ASP A 10 -2.24 25.93 3.43
CA ASP A 10 -3.58 26.01 3.93
C ASP A 10 -4.37 24.74 3.53
N LEU A 11 -5.60 24.60 4.01
CA LEU A 11 -6.41 23.41 3.73
C LEU A 11 -6.63 23.21 2.21
N SER A 12 -6.83 24.28 1.45
CA SER A 12 -7.05 24.21 0.00
C SER A 12 -5.79 23.74 -0.75
N ARG A 13 -4.63 24.28 -0.38
CA ARG A 13 -3.35 23.87 -0.97
C ARG A 13 -3.00 22.42 -0.60
N LEU A 14 -3.24 22.04 0.66
CA LEU A 14 -3.05 20.67 1.12
C LEU A 14 -3.87 19.69 0.27
N PHE A 15 -5.18 19.93 0.11
CA PHE A 15 -6.02 19.09 -0.72
C PHE A 15 -5.58 19.08 -2.19
N ARG A 16 -5.25 20.23 -2.77
CA ARG A 16 -4.77 20.29 -4.17
C ARG A 16 -3.46 19.54 -4.39
N PHE A 17 -2.62 19.46 -3.37
CA PHE A 17 -1.35 18.73 -3.43
C PHE A 17 -1.53 17.24 -3.21
N THR A 18 -2.37 16.84 -2.23
CA THR A 18 -2.57 15.43 -1.86
C THR A 18 -3.62 14.71 -2.72
N LEU A 19 -4.58 15.41 -3.30
CA LEU A 19 -5.65 14.83 -4.12
C LEU A 19 -5.13 13.94 -5.26
N PRO A 20 -4.10 14.31 -6.04
CA PRO A 20 -3.56 13.41 -7.06
C PRO A 20 -3.06 12.10 -6.47
N SER A 21 -2.45 12.12 -5.28
CA SER A 21 -1.98 10.89 -4.60
C SER A 21 -3.13 10.03 -4.09
N ILE A 22 -4.20 10.67 -3.58
CA ILE A 22 -5.43 9.97 -3.18
C ILE A 22 -6.05 9.26 -4.39
N VAL A 23 -6.27 9.99 -5.48
CA VAL A 23 -6.86 9.44 -6.69
C VAL A 23 -5.96 8.37 -7.31
N MET A 24 -4.64 8.55 -7.27
CA MET A 24 -3.66 7.55 -7.72
C MET A 24 -3.84 6.22 -6.98
N MET A 25 -3.94 6.26 -5.65
CA MET A 25 -4.12 5.05 -4.85
C MET A 25 -5.49 4.40 -5.07
N LEU A 26 -6.55 5.19 -5.23
CA LEU A 26 -7.89 4.69 -5.59
C LEU A 26 -7.88 4.00 -6.96
N VAL A 27 -7.29 4.61 -7.97
CA VAL A 27 -7.15 4.03 -9.32
C VAL A 27 -6.36 2.72 -9.25
N THR A 28 -5.25 2.69 -8.51
CA THR A 28 -4.45 1.48 -8.30
C THR A 28 -5.26 0.35 -7.65
N SER A 29 -6.08 0.68 -6.66
CA SER A 29 -6.95 -0.30 -6.00
C SER A 29 -8.01 -0.86 -6.96
N ILE A 30 -8.65 0.02 -7.73
CA ILE A 30 -9.72 -0.38 -8.67
C ILE A 30 -9.16 -1.26 -9.77
N TYR A 31 -8.03 -0.89 -10.40
CA TYR A 31 -7.51 -1.72 -11.48
C TYR A 31 -7.04 -3.09 -10.97
N SER A 32 -6.53 -3.22 -9.75
CA SER A 32 -6.18 -4.52 -9.18
C SER A 32 -7.39 -5.44 -9.01
N VAL A 33 -8.56 -4.89 -8.68
CA VAL A 33 -9.83 -5.65 -8.64
C VAL A 33 -10.25 -6.05 -10.05
N VAL A 34 -10.14 -5.15 -11.02
CA VAL A 34 -10.49 -5.41 -12.43
C VAL A 34 -9.60 -6.49 -13.04
N ASP A 35 -8.29 -6.46 -12.79
CA ASP A 35 -7.34 -7.50 -13.23
C ASP A 35 -7.76 -8.89 -12.71
N GLY A 36 -8.09 -8.98 -11.42
CA GLY A 36 -8.62 -10.24 -10.84
C GLY A 36 -9.91 -10.72 -11.51
N LEU A 37 -10.81 -9.82 -11.91
CA LEU A 37 -12.02 -10.15 -12.65
C LEU A 37 -11.73 -10.64 -14.06
N PHE A 38 -10.75 -10.08 -14.78
CA PHE A 38 -10.32 -10.55 -16.08
C PHE A 38 -9.79 -11.99 -16.00
N VAL A 39 -8.91 -12.28 -15.04
CA VAL A 39 -8.36 -13.62 -14.84
C VAL A 39 -9.46 -14.61 -14.49
N SER A 40 -10.34 -14.28 -13.56
CA SER A 40 -11.42 -15.16 -13.12
C SER A 40 -12.40 -15.51 -14.26
N ASN A 41 -12.85 -14.50 -15.03
CA ASN A 41 -13.89 -14.71 -16.03
C ASN A 41 -13.38 -15.27 -17.37
N LEU A 42 -12.11 -14.98 -17.75
CA LEU A 42 -11.59 -15.35 -19.05
C LEU A 42 -10.64 -16.55 -19.01
N VAL A 43 -9.97 -16.80 -17.90
CA VAL A 43 -9.03 -17.92 -17.77
C VAL A 43 -9.61 -19.06 -16.93
N GLY A 44 -10.33 -18.71 -15.85
CA GLY A 44 -11.03 -19.64 -14.98
C GLY A 44 -10.46 -19.76 -13.57
N ASP A 45 -11.10 -20.58 -12.75
CA ASP A 45 -10.85 -20.68 -11.30
C ASP A 45 -9.46 -21.17 -10.94
N GLN A 46 -8.89 -22.10 -11.73
CA GLN A 46 -7.54 -22.63 -11.50
C GLN A 46 -6.48 -21.55 -11.69
N ALA A 47 -6.64 -20.71 -12.70
CA ALA A 47 -5.73 -19.59 -12.95
C ALA A 47 -5.83 -18.54 -11.83
N LEU A 48 -7.03 -18.22 -11.39
CA LEU A 48 -7.24 -17.31 -10.26
C LEU A 48 -6.62 -17.86 -8.96
N ALA A 49 -6.76 -19.17 -8.72
CA ALA A 49 -6.10 -19.84 -7.59
C ALA A 49 -4.58 -19.75 -7.68
N ALA A 50 -4.00 -19.94 -8.86
CA ALA A 50 -2.55 -19.80 -9.08
C ALA A 50 -2.07 -18.36 -8.82
N VAL A 51 -2.79 -17.34 -9.33
CA VAL A 51 -2.51 -15.93 -9.05
C VAL A 51 -2.51 -15.65 -7.55
N ASN A 52 -3.55 -16.11 -6.83
CA ASN A 52 -3.67 -15.90 -5.39
C ASN A 52 -2.55 -16.58 -4.57
N ILE A 53 -2.05 -17.74 -5.01
CA ILE A 53 -0.92 -18.43 -4.37
C ILE A 53 0.40 -17.67 -4.60
N VAL A 54 0.60 -17.11 -5.79
CA VAL A 54 1.83 -16.36 -6.14
C VAL A 54 1.84 -14.95 -5.55
N TYR A 55 0.65 -14.33 -5.42
CA TYR A 55 0.52 -12.93 -4.99
C TYR A 55 1.28 -12.58 -3.70
N PRO A 56 1.23 -13.36 -2.60
CA PRO A 56 2.01 -13.09 -1.40
C PRO A 56 3.51 -13.03 -1.64
N LEU A 57 4.05 -13.88 -2.52
CA LEU A 57 5.47 -13.90 -2.87
C LEU A 57 5.87 -12.60 -3.59
N VAL A 58 5.06 -12.15 -4.55
CA VAL A 58 5.28 -10.89 -5.28
C VAL A 58 5.18 -9.69 -4.33
N MET A 59 4.22 -9.70 -3.39
CA MET A 59 4.06 -8.64 -2.40
C MET A 59 5.20 -8.57 -1.39
N ILE A 60 5.76 -9.71 -0.95
CA ILE A 60 6.93 -9.74 -0.06
C ILE A 60 8.14 -9.10 -0.78
N VAL A 61 8.37 -9.44 -2.05
CA VAL A 61 9.43 -8.79 -2.84
C VAL A 61 9.10 -7.30 -3.03
N GLY A 62 7.85 -6.95 -3.36
CA GLY A 62 7.36 -5.58 -3.52
C GLY A 62 7.50 -4.72 -2.27
N ALA A 63 7.39 -5.33 -1.09
CA ALA A 63 7.53 -4.64 0.19
C ALA A 63 8.90 -3.93 0.34
N PHE A 64 9.95 -4.45 -0.31
CA PHE A 64 11.25 -3.78 -0.38
C PHE A 64 11.18 -2.45 -1.15
N GLY A 65 10.39 -2.39 -2.23
CA GLY A 65 10.16 -1.15 -2.97
C GLY A 65 9.34 -0.13 -2.17
N PHE A 66 8.28 -0.57 -1.48
CA PHE A 66 7.51 0.29 -0.58
C PHE A 66 8.38 0.80 0.59
N MET A 67 9.20 -0.05 1.19
CA MET A 67 10.11 0.32 2.28
C MET A 67 11.09 1.42 1.85
N LEU A 68 11.79 1.25 0.73
CA LEU A 68 12.72 2.25 0.22
C LEU A 68 12.01 3.48 -0.35
N GLY A 69 10.81 3.31 -0.90
CA GLY A 69 9.97 4.42 -1.36
C GLY A 69 9.55 5.34 -0.23
N ALA A 70 8.93 4.81 0.82
CA ALA A 70 8.45 5.60 1.96
C ALA A 70 9.61 6.12 2.83
N GLY A 71 10.51 5.21 3.28
CA GLY A 71 11.62 5.59 4.15
C GLY A 71 12.65 6.48 3.45
N GLY A 72 12.95 6.20 2.18
CA GLY A 72 13.89 6.97 1.38
C GLY A 72 13.35 8.34 0.97
N SER A 73 12.07 8.43 0.62
CA SER A 73 11.44 9.72 0.28
C SER A 73 11.47 10.70 1.44
N ALA A 74 11.35 10.23 2.68
CA ALA A 74 11.47 11.05 3.87
C ALA A 74 12.89 11.62 4.04
N GLU A 75 13.95 10.81 3.86
CA GLU A 75 15.34 11.29 3.94
C GLU A 75 15.67 12.29 2.82
N VAL A 76 15.17 12.06 1.60
CA VAL A 76 15.34 12.98 0.46
C VAL A 76 14.60 14.30 0.69
N ALA A 77 13.34 14.26 1.16
CA ALA A 77 12.55 15.47 1.45
C ALA A 77 13.16 16.28 2.60
N LYS A 78 13.69 15.59 3.63
CA LYS A 78 14.39 16.22 4.74
C LYS A 78 15.68 16.91 4.29
N ALA A 79 16.50 16.30 3.44
CA ALA A 79 17.71 16.91 2.89
C ALA A 79 17.37 18.18 2.08
N ARG A 80 16.26 18.17 1.35
CA ARG A 80 15.73 19.37 0.66
C ARG A 80 15.33 20.47 1.65
N GLY A 81 14.67 20.12 2.75
CA GLY A 81 14.31 21.09 3.80
C GLY A 81 15.51 21.72 4.47
N LEU A 82 16.64 21.00 4.58
CA LEU A 82 17.92 21.55 5.03
C LEU A 82 18.60 22.48 4.00
N GLY A 83 18.04 22.63 2.78
CA GLY A 83 18.66 23.38 1.68
C GLY A 83 19.77 22.60 0.96
N GLU A 84 19.96 21.31 1.26
CA GLU A 84 21.02 20.48 0.70
C GLU A 84 20.54 19.77 -0.59
N ASP A 85 20.10 20.53 -1.60
CA ASP A 85 19.50 19.98 -2.82
C ASP A 85 20.41 19.02 -3.58
N GLN A 86 21.72 19.22 -3.58
CA GLN A 86 22.66 18.33 -4.24
C GLN A 86 22.73 16.98 -3.50
N LEU A 87 22.78 17.01 -2.18
CA LEU A 87 22.75 15.80 -1.33
C LEU A 87 21.43 15.05 -1.50
N ALA A 88 20.30 15.76 -1.60
CA ALA A 88 18.99 15.15 -1.88
C ALA A 88 18.97 14.37 -3.21
N LYS A 89 19.60 14.93 -4.27
CA LYS A 89 19.74 14.24 -5.57
C LYS A 89 20.65 13.00 -5.47
N GLU A 90 21.74 13.09 -4.70
CA GLU A 90 22.62 11.94 -4.46
C GLU A 90 21.90 10.84 -3.68
N TYR A 91 21.16 11.20 -2.64
CA TYR A 91 20.33 10.26 -1.88
C TYR A 91 19.29 9.58 -2.78
N PHE A 92 18.57 10.37 -3.56
CA PHE A 92 17.61 9.85 -4.53
C PHE A 92 18.25 8.86 -5.51
N THR A 93 19.43 9.19 -6.07
CA THR A 93 20.15 8.33 -7.00
C THR A 93 20.57 7.00 -6.34
N ASN A 94 21.09 7.06 -5.12
CA ASN A 94 21.46 5.83 -4.36
C ASN A 94 20.23 4.95 -4.10
N LEU A 95 19.10 5.54 -3.76
CA LEU A 95 17.85 4.81 -3.50
C LEU A 95 17.34 4.12 -4.77
N ILE A 96 17.31 4.80 -5.91
CA ILE A 96 16.90 4.20 -7.19
C ILE A 96 17.81 3.04 -7.58
N ILE A 97 19.13 3.20 -7.46
CA ILE A 97 20.08 2.11 -7.73
C ILE A 97 19.82 0.92 -6.78
N THR A 98 19.63 1.20 -5.49
CA THR A 98 19.37 0.15 -4.50
C THR A 98 18.04 -0.58 -4.76
N VAL A 99 17.00 0.14 -5.17
CA VAL A 99 15.70 -0.45 -5.56
C VAL A 99 15.87 -1.41 -6.73
N VAL A 100 16.57 -0.97 -7.79
CA VAL A 100 16.73 -1.79 -9.01
C VAL A 100 17.66 -2.98 -8.74
N VAL A 101 18.83 -2.76 -8.15
CA VAL A 101 19.82 -3.81 -7.89
C VAL A 101 19.33 -4.77 -6.80
N GLY A 102 18.84 -4.24 -5.68
CA GLY A 102 18.29 -5.04 -4.59
C GLY A 102 17.05 -5.83 -5.05
N GLY A 103 16.18 -5.19 -5.85
CA GLY A 103 15.05 -5.86 -6.47
C GLY A 103 15.44 -7.00 -7.41
N ALA A 104 16.48 -6.81 -8.22
CA ALA A 104 17.00 -7.86 -9.10
C ALA A 104 17.61 -9.04 -8.30
N ILE A 105 18.31 -8.75 -7.22
CA ILE A 105 18.88 -9.79 -6.32
C ILE A 105 17.76 -10.57 -5.64
N LEU A 106 16.77 -9.89 -5.06
CA LEU A 106 15.64 -10.53 -4.40
C LEU A 106 14.80 -11.36 -5.38
N ALA A 107 14.49 -10.80 -6.54
CA ALA A 107 13.77 -11.51 -7.60
C ALA A 107 14.53 -12.75 -8.08
N GLY A 108 15.85 -12.62 -8.30
CA GLY A 108 16.72 -13.74 -8.69
C GLY A 108 16.75 -14.84 -7.62
N ALA A 109 16.86 -14.47 -6.33
CA ALA A 109 16.77 -15.43 -5.24
C ALA A 109 15.42 -16.15 -5.19
N CYS A 110 14.31 -15.39 -5.33
CA CYS A 110 12.98 -15.99 -5.38
C CYS A 110 12.76 -16.90 -6.61
N LEU A 111 13.33 -16.56 -7.76
CA LEU A 111 13.27 -17.41 -8.95
C LEU A 111 14.04 -18.72 -8.75
N LEU A 112 15.23 -18.69 -8.13
CA LEU A 112 16.02 -19.89 -7.84
C LEU A 112 15.28 -20.86 -6.89
N PHE A 113 14.55 -20.32 -5.92
CA PHE A 113 13.80 -21.10 -4.93
C PHE A 113 12.29 -21.11 -5.20
N GLN A 114 11.84 -20.78 -6.41
CA GLN A 114 10.42 -20.58 -6.72
C GLN A 114 9.58 -21.81 -6.39
N LYS A 115 9.97 -22.98 -6.84
CA LYS A 115 9.22 -24.22 -6.65
C LYS A 115 8.97 -24.57 -5.17
N PRO A 116 10.00 -24.63 -4.30
CA PRO A 116 9.78 -24.87 -2.87
C PRO A 116 8.98 -23.74 -2.20
N LEU A 117 9.18 -22.47 -2.57
CA LEU A 117 8.40 -21.35 -2.02
C LEU A 117 6.91 -21.48 -2.37
N LEU A 118 6.58 -21.80 -3.62
CA LEU A 118 5.20 -22.01 -4.04
C LEU A 118 4.56 -23.22 -3.35
N GLY A 119 5.33 -24.29 -3.11
CA GLY A 119 4.86 -25.44 -2.32
C GLY A 119 4.48 -25.06 -0.89
N VAL A 120 5.30 -24.25 -0.22
CA VAL A 120 5.00 -23.71 1.13
C VAL A 120 3.75 -22.81 1.11
N LEU A 121 3.54 -22.06 0.03
CA LEU A 121 2.37 -21.19 -0.14
C LEU A 121 1.08 -21.95 -0.52
N GLY A 122 1.15 -23.28 -0.72
CA GLY A 122 -0.03 -24.12 -0.95
C GLY A 122 -0.25 -24.56 -2.40
N ALA A 123 0.74 -24.38 -3.29
CA ALA A 123 0.66 -24.90 -4.65
C ALA A 123 0.73 -26.44 -4.63
N ASN A 124 -0.37 -27.08 -5.04
CA ASN A 124 -0.40 -28.54 -5.30
C ASN A 124 0.11 -28.86 -6.72
N GLU A 125 0.24 -30.16 -7.04
CA GLU A 125 0.77 -30.59 -8.34
C GLU A 125 -0.06 -30.05 -9.54
N ALA A 126 -1.38 -29.95 -9.39
CA ALA A 126 -2.27 -29.46 -10.43
C ALA A 126 -2.08 -27.96 -10.74
N LEU A 127 -1.81 -27.16 -9.71
CA LEU A 127 -1.64 -25.71 -9.83
C LEU A 127 -0.19 -25.30 -10.05
N MET A 128 0.78 -26.18 -9.74
CA MET A 128 2.20 -25.84 -9.76
C MET A 128 2.68 -25.27 -11.10
N ARG A 129 2.17 -25.84 -12.22
CA ARG A 129 2.53 -25.36 -13.56
C ARG A 129 2.13 -23.92 -13.79
N ASP A 130 0.90 -23.56 -13.44
CA ASP A 130 0.36 -22.20 -13.62
C ASP A 130 1.00 -21.23 -12.65
N CYS A 131 1.24 -21.66 -11.42
CA CYS A 131 1.98 -20.88 -10.41
C CYS A 131 3.41 -20.56 -10.87
N ILE A 132 4.13 -21.53 -11.46
CA ILE A 132 5.48 -21.31 -12.00
C ILE A 132 5.42 -20.36 -13.19
N ALA A 133 4.49 -20.58 -14.13
CA ALA A 133 4.38 -19.74 -15.32
C ALA A 133 4.09 -18.28 -14.96
N TYR A 134 3.10 -18.04 -14.13
CA TYR A 134 2.75 -16.70 -13.63
C TYR A 134 3.87 -16.09 -12.78
N GLY A 135 4.35 -16.84 -11.80
CA GLY A 135 5.35 -16.38 -10.84
C GLY A 135 6.69 -16.05 -11.48
N THR A 136 7.14 -16.82 -12.48
CA THR A 136 8.38 -16.52 -13.23
C THR A 136 8.31 -15.16 -13.91
N ILE A 137 7.21 -14.85 -14.58
CA ILE A 137 7.02 -13.59 -15.30
C ILE A 137 6.95 -12.43 -14.28
N MET A 138 6.16 -12.60 -13.21
CA MET A 138 6.00 -11.58 -12.16
C MET A 138 7.32 -11.30 -11.43
N LEU A 139 8.08 -12.33 -11.06
CA LEU A 139 9.38 -12.17 -10.40
C LEU A 139 10.42 -11.57 -11.34
N ALA A 140 10.44 -11.94 -12.62
CA ALA A 140 11.32 -11.29 -13.61
C ALA A 140 10.98 -9.80 -13.78
N GLY A 141 9.70 -9.43 -13.68
CA GLY A 141 9.22 -8.05 -13.69
C GLY A 141 9.37 -7.31 -12.35
N ALA A 142 9.69 -8.01 -11.26
CA ALA A 142 9.71 -7.43 -9.92
C ALA A 142 10.65 -6.22 -9.75
N PRO A 143 11.86 -6.14 -10.34
CA PRO A 143 12.67 -4.93 -10.25
C PRO A 143 11.97 -3.68 -10.78
N ILE A 144 11.14 -3.84 -11.83
CA ILE A 144 10.36 -2.75 -12.42
C ILE A 144 9.17 -2.40 -11.51
N PHE A 145 8.54 -3.41 -10.90
CA PHE A 145 7.48 -3.21 -9.90
C PHE A 145 8.00 -2.43 -8.68
N LEU A 146 9.16 -2.79 -8.15
CA LEU A 146 9.79 -2.07 -7.05
C LEU A 146 10.11 -0.62 -7.43
N LEU A 147 10.56 -0.42 -8.66
CA LEU A 147 10.82 0.92 -9.19
C LEU A 147 9.53 1.74 -9.28
N GLN A 148 8.44 1.15 -9.77
CA GLN A 148 7.13 1.80 -9.84
C GLN A 148 6.66 2.23 -8.45
N THR A 149 6.65 1.33 -7.47
CA THR A 149 6.17 1.61 -6.11
C THR A 149 7.02 2.68 -5.42
N SER A 150 8.34 2.64 -5.58
CA SER A 150 9.23 3.67 -5.04
C SER A 150 9.05 5.02 -5.76
N CYS A 151 8.90 5.03 -7.09
CA CYS A 151 8.71 6.26 -7.86
C CYS A 151 7.39 6.97 -7.51
N GLN A 152 6.35 6.26 -7.08
CA GLN A 152 5.11 6.89 -6.59
C GLN A 152 5.41 7.87 -5.44
N SER A 153 6.22 7.47 -4.44
CA SER A 153 6.63 8.32 -3.33
C SER A 153 7.58 9.44 -3.79
N PHE A 154 8.56 9.13 -4.65
CA PHE A 154 9.52 10.13 -5.12
C PHE A 154 8.91 11.19 -6.04
N LEU A 155 7.87 10.89 -6.80
CA LEU A 155 7.15 11.88 -7.60
C LEU A 155 6.44 12.93 -6.73
N VAL A 156 6.00 12.55 -5.52
CA VAL A 156 5.44 13.51 -4.55
C VAL A 156 6.55 14.43 -4.01
N VAL A 157 7.71 13.87 -3.62
CA VAL A 157 8.89 14.66 -3.19
C VAL A 157 9.42 15.56 -4.33
N ALA A 158 9.31 15.09 -5.58
CA ALA A 158 9.67 15.84 -6.78
C ALA A 158 8.64 16.92 -7.15
N GLU A 159 7.61 17.14 -6.32
CA GLU A 159 6.52 18.12 -6.56
C GLU A 159 5.73 17.83 -7.85
N ARG A 160 5.62 16.56 -8.23
CA ARG A 160 4.95 16.07 -9.43
C ARG A 160 3.85 15.02 -9.16
N PRO A 161 3.00 15.20 -8.13
CA PRO A 161 1.98 14.19 -7.79
C PRO A 161 0.98 13.97 -8.94
N LYS A 162 0.69 14.99 -9.77
CA LYS A 162 -0.17 14.83 -10.96
C LYS A 162 0.45 13.92 -12.02
N MET A 163 1.78 13.91 -12.16
CA MET A 163 2.48 12.97 -13.04
C MET A 163 2.35 11.55 -12.49
N GLY A 164 2.47 11.36 -11.17
CA GLY A 164 2.23 10.06 -10.52
C GLY A 164 0.84 9.52 -10.81
N LEU A 165 -0.19 10.36 -10.70
CA LEU A 165 -1.57 10.01 -11.06
C LEU A 165 -1.69 9.62 -12.54
N GLY A 166 -1.14 10.41 -13.46
CA GLY A 166 -1.18 10.11 -14.89
C GLY A 166 -0.51 8.78 -15.24
N LEU A 167 0.62 8.47 -14.58
CA LEU A 167 1.33 7.21 -14.75
C LEU A 167 0.55 6.01 -14.16
N ALA A 168 -0.12 6.18 -13.03
CA ALA A 168 -0.95 5.14 -12.44
C ALA A 168 -2.16 4.81 -13.36
N ILE A 169 -2.82 5.84 -13.90
CA ILE A 169 -3.89 5.65 -14.88
C ILE A 169 -3.34 4.97 -16.14
N GLY A 170 -2.22 5.46 -16.68
CA GLY A 170 -1.58 4.88 -17.87
C GLY A 170 -1.18 3.41 -17.66
N ALA A 171 -0.62 3.07 -16.50
CA ALA A 171 -0.26 1.70 -16.13
C ALA A 171 -1.51 0.80 -16.04
N GLY A 172 -2.56 1.26 -15.37
CA GLY A 172 -3.82 0.51 -15.25
C GLY A 172 -4.52 0.30 -16.59
N VAL A 173 -4.60 1.34 -17.42
CA VAL A 173 -5.18 1.23 -18.78
C VAL A 173 -4.34 0.28 -19.64
N THR A 174 -3.02 0.37 -19.60
CA THR A 174 -2.12 -0.54 -20.33
C THR A 174 -2.35 -1.99 -19.89
N ASN A 175 -2.40 -2.24 -18.58
CA ASN A 175 -2.67 -3.57 -18.05
C ASN A 175 -4.02 -4.11 -18.56
N MET A 176 -5.14 -3.37 -18.36
CA MET A 176 -6.47 -3.81 -18.77
C MET A 176 -6.58 -4.06 -20.30
N LEU A 177 -5.98 -3.21 -21.13
CA LEU A 177 -5.97 -3.39 -22.57
C LEU A 177 -5.17 -4.63 -22.97
N LEU A 178 -4.02 -4.85 -22.35
CA LEU A 178 -3.16 -6.00 -22.64
C LEU A 178 -3.72 -7.29 -22.04
N ASP A 179 -4.44 -7.26 -20.94
CA ASP A 179 -5.21 -8.40 -20.44
C ASP A 179 -6.21 -8.87 -21.49
N TYR A 180 -6.98 -7.95 -22.04
CA TYR A 180 -7.89 -8.29 -23.13
C TYR A 180 -7.15 -8.91 -24.35
N VAL A 181 -6.03 -8.32 -24.76
CA VAL A 181 -5.25 -8.81 -25.92
C VAL A 181 -4.63 -10.18 -25.63
N PHE A 182 -3.94 -10.34 -24.50
CA PHE A 182 -3.18 -11.55 -24.25
C PHE A 182 -4.05 -12.70 -23.73
N ILE A 183 -5.10 -12.38 -22.96
CA ILE A 183 -5.99 -13.41 -22.41
C ILE A 183 -7.11 -13.74 -23.41
N ALA A 184 -7.86 -12.73 -23.88
CA ALA A 184 -9.04 -12.99 -24.71
C ALA A 184 -8.68 -13.31 -26.18
N LEU A 185 -7.76 -12.53 -26.80
CA LEU A 185 -7.42 -12.70 -28.22
C LEU A 185 -6.34 -13.76 -28.42
N PHE A 186 -5.21 -13.68 -27.69
CA PHE A 186 -4.08 -14.62 -27.88
C PHE A 186 -4.22 -15.90 -27.07
N ARG A 187 -5.11 -15.94 -26.07
CA ARG A 187 -5.38 -17.09 -25.20
C ARG A 187 -4.14 -17.62 -24.47
N TRP A 188 -3.27 -16.71 -24.04
CA TRP A 188 -2.05 -17.07 -23.28
C TRP A 188 -2.35 -17.48 -21.82
N GLY A 189 -3.63 -17.48 -21.41
CA GLY A 189 -4.04 -17.87 -20.06
C GLY A 189 -3.40 -17.01 -18.97
N VAL A 190 -2.99 -17.65 -17.88
CA VAL A 190 -2.40 -16.97 -16.69
C VAL A 190 -1.08 -16.26 -17.02
N ALA A 191 -0.29 -16.77 -17.98
CA ALA A 191 0.93 -16.12 -18.43
C ALA A 191 0.65 -14.78 -19.13
N GLY A 192 -0.47 -14.71 -19.88
CA GLY A 192 -0.94 -13.47 -20.51
C GLY A 192 -1.25 -12.39 -19.50
N ALA A 193 -1.94 -12.72 -18.41
CA ALA A 193 -2.20 -11.81 -17.30
C ALA A 193 -0.90 -11.30 -16.65
N ALA A 194 0.07 -12.18 -16.40
CA ALA A 194 1.36 -11.78 -15.85
C ALA A 194 2.12 -10.81 -16.75
N VAL A 195 2.16 -11.06 -18.08
CA VAL A 195 2.81 -10.17 -19.04
C VAL A 195 2.12 -8.81 -19.10
N ALA A 196 0.78 -8.78 -19.13
CA ALA A 196 0.01 -7.53 -19.12
C ALA A 196 0.29 -6.69 -17.88
N THR A 197 0.35 -7.35 -16.71
CA THR A 197 0.67 -6.69 -15.42
C THR A 197 2.10 -6.12 -15.43
N VAL A 198 3.08 -6.87 -15.91
CA VAL A 198 4.47 -6.39 -16.05
C VAL A 198 4.58 -5.22 -17.04
N CYS A 199 3.82 -5.24 -18.14
CA CYS A 199 3.75 -4.10 -19.06
C CYS A 199 3.17 -2.84 -18.38
N GLY A 200 2.18 -2.99 -17.50
CA GLY A 200 1.71 -1.91 -16.62
C GLY A 200 2.84 -1.37 -15.73
N TYR A 201 3.64 -2.25 -15.11
CA TYR A 201 4.81 -1.85 -14.32
C TYR A 201 5.86 -1.09 -15.13
N VAL A 202 6.07 -1.45 -16.40
CA VAL A 202 6.97 -0.71 -17.30
C VAL A 202 6.52 0.74 -17.46
N VAL A 203 5.25 0.99 -17.64
CA VAL A 203 4.71 2.37 -17.73
C VAL A 203 4.91 3.10 -16.40
N GLY A 204 4.53 2.48 -15.29
CA GLY A 204 4.61 3.11 -13.97
C GLY A 204 6.03 3.29 -13.41
N GLY A 205 7.00 2.47 -13.84
CA GLY A 205 8.36 2.44 -13.31
C GLY A 205 9.40 3.04 -14.26
N LEU A 206 9.43 2.63 -15.53
CA LEU A 206 10.45 3.09 -16.47
C LEU A 206 10.20 4.52 -16.98
N VAL A 207 8.95 4.92 -17.17
CA VAL A 207 8.65 6.29 -17.63
C VAL A 207 9.14 7.33 -16.62
N PRO A 208 8.88 7.23 -15.29
CA PRO A 208 9.46 8.16 -14.33
C PRO A 208 10.98 8.03 -14.25
N LEU A 209 11.58 6.84 -14.43
CA LEU A 209 13.02 6.69 -14.48
C LEU A 209 13.63 7.53 -15.61
N PHE A 210 13.08 7.44 -16.83
CA PHE A 210 13.53 8.27 -17.96
C PHE A 210 13.30 9.75 -17.72
N TYR A 211 12.19 10.13 -17.06
CA TYR A 211 11.95 11.51 -16.66
C TYR A 211 13.06 12.02 -15.73
N PHE A 212 13.48 11.26 -14.72
CA PHE A 212 14.53 11.65 -13.78
C PHE A 212 15.95 11.57 -14.37
N LEU A 213 16.18 10.76 -15.40
CA LEU A 213 17.42 10.74 -16.18
C LEU A 213 17.56 11.96 -17.08
N SER A 214 16.46 12.48 -17.59
CA SER A 214 16.46 13.65 -18.48
C SER A 214 16.66 14.96 -17.73
N LYS A 215 16.98 16.04 -18.47
CA LYS A 215 16.95 17.40 -17.94
C LYS A 215 15.50 17.81 -17.71
N ASN A 216 15.04 17.73 -16.48
CA ASN A 216 13.67 18.06 -16.08
C ASN A 216 13.63 19.31 -15.19
N LYS A 217 12.42 19.86 -14.98
CA LYS A 217 12.17 21.05 -14.15
C LYS A 217 11.81 20.71 -12.69
N SER A 218 11.95 19.43 -12.28
CA SER A 218 11.69 19.05 -10.89
C SER A 218 12.95 19.22 -10.03
N PRO A 219 12.82 19.33 -8.72
CA PRO A 219 13.98 19.42 -7.83
C PRO A 219 14.79 18.12 -7.78
N LEU A 220 14.22 16.99 -8.19
CA LEU A 220 14.91 15.70 -8.21
C LEU A 220 15.36 15.33 -9.64
N ARG A 221 16.58 14.81 -9.73
CA ARG A 221 17.20 14.29 -10.94
C ARG A 221 18.25 13.27 -10.57
N LEU A 222 18.45 12.24 -11.39
CA LEU A 222 19.55 11.30 -11.24
C LEU A 222 20.89 12.01 -11.56
N VAL A 223 21.85 11.86 -10.67
CA VAL A 223 23.18 12.47 -10.74
C VAL A 223 24.25 11.43 -10.47
N LYS A 224 25.52 11.74 -10.78
CA LYS A 224 26.64 10.93 -10.29
C LYS A 224 26.68 11.06 -8.76
N ALA A 225 26.52 9.95 -8.05
CA ALA A 225 26.46 9.94 -6.60
C ALA A 225 27.50 9.00 -6.00
N LYS A 226 28.05 9.39 -4.85
CA LYS A 226 28.85 8.50 -4.04
C LYS A 226 27.92 7.57 -3.24
N PRO A 227 28.35 6.33 -2.91
CA PRO A 227 27.55 5.45 -2.06
C PRO A 227 27.35 6.03 -0.66
N HIS A 228 26.08 6.20 -0.25
CA HIS A 228 25.71 6.69 1.07
C HIS A 228 25.08 5.56 1.92
N LEU A 229 25.88 4.56 2.32
CA LEU A 229 25.41 3.35 3.03
C LEU A 229 24.65 3.67 4.33
N ARG A 230 25.10 4.68 5.07
CA ARG A 230 24.44 5.10 6.31
C ARG A 230 23.03 5.64 6.04
N MET A 231 22.84 6.39 4.95
CA MET A 231 21.53 6.88 4.53
C MET A 231 20.64 5.71 4.07
N LEU A 232 21.17 4.76 3.29
CA LEU A 232 20.42 3.58 2.88
C LEU A 232 19.94 2.76 4.09
N GLY A 233 20.81 2.53 5.08
CA GLY A 233 20.44 1.89 6.34
C GLY A 233 19.33 2.63 7.08
N LYS A 234 19.41 3.98 7.15
CA LYS A 234 18.33 4.81 7.72
C LYS A 234 17.03 4.70 6.93
N SER A 235 17.10 4.72 5.60
CA SER A 235 15.92 4.59 4.75
C SER A 235 15.23 3.24 4.94
N CYS A 236 16.00 2.15 5.06
CA CYS A 236 15.46 0.82 5.37
C CYS A 236 14.79 0.79 6.74
N THR A 237 15.46 1.28 7.79
CA THR A 237 14.88 1.31 9.15
C THR A 237 13.67 2.24 9.24
N ASN A 238 13.69 3.36 8.50
CA ASN A 238 12.58 4.31 8.48
C ASN A 238 11.36 3.78 7.73
N GLY A 239 11.57 3.01 6.66
CA GLY A 239 10.49 2.40 5.89
C GLY A 239 10.09 0.99 6.35
N ILE A 240 10.63 0.48 7.48
CA ILE A 240 10.34 -0.89 7.96
C ILE A 240 8.86 -1.12 8.25
N SER A 241 8.12 -0.05 8.55
CA SER A 241 6.66 -0.07 8.72
C SER A 241 5.92 -0.61 7.51
N GLU A 242 6.37 -0.26 6.30
CA GLU A 242 5.77 -0.73 5.04
C GLU A 242 6.04 -2.23 4.84
N LEU A 243 7.27 -2.67 5.14
CA LEU A 243 7.63 -4.09 5.06
C LEU A 243 6.80 -4.90 6.06
N MET A 244 6.70 -4.43 7.32
CA MET A 244 5.89 -5.10 8.35
C MET A 244 4.42 -5.17 7.96
N THR A 245 3.85 -4.10 7.42
CA THR A 245 2.46 -4.07 6.99
C THR A 245 2.18 -5.11 5.90
N ASN A 246 3.01 -5.17 4.85
CA ASN A 246 2.79 -6.08 3.73
C ASN A 246 3.00 -7.56 4.12
N VAL A 247 4.04 -7.87 4.90
CA VAL A 247 4.30 -9.23 5.37
C VAL A 247 3.20 -9.69 6.34
N SER A 248 2.80 -8.83 7.28
CA SER A 248 1.76 -9.15 8.25
C SER A 248 0.41 -9.39 7.59
N ALA A 249 0.05 -8.61 6.57
CA ALA A 249 -1.23 -8.77 5.87
C ALA A 249 -1.43 -10.18 5.33
N SER A 250 -0.39 -10.79 4.78
CA SER A 250 -0.44 -12.17 4.27
C SER A 250 -0.71 -13.18 5.39
N LEU A 251 -0.01 -13.05 6.52
CA LEU A 251 -0.17 -13.95 7.68
C LEU A 251 -1.56 -13.82 8.30
N VAL A 252 -2.02 -12.59 8.47
CA VAL A 252 -3.34 -12.28 9.04
C VAL A 252 -4.46 -12.81 8.15
N THR A 253 -4.35 -12.67 6.83
CA THR A 253 -5.34 -13.22 5.89
C THR A 253 -5.48 -14.73 6.03
N VAL A 254 -4.38 -15.46 6.13
CA VAL A 254 -4.41 -16.92 6.35
C VAL A 254 -5.12 -17.26 7.67
N LEU A 255 -4.84 -16.51 8.73
CA LEU A 255 -5.45 -16.73 10.05
C LEU A 255 -6.97 -16.46 10.02
N TYR A 256 -7.39 -15.34 9.42
CA TYR A 256 -8.82 -15.02 9.25
C TYR A 256 -9.54 -16.08 8.46
N ASN A 257 -8.98 -16.53 7.32
CA ASN A 257 -9.57 -17.56 6.50
C ASN A 257 -9.74 -18.87 7.28
N ARG A 258 -8.76 -19.26 8.10
CA ARG A 258 -8.86 -20.45 8.95
C ARG A 258 -9.98 -20.34 9.99
N GLN A 259 -10.09 -19.19 10.67
CA GLN A 259 -11.13 -18.96 11.66
C GLN A 259 -12.53 -18.91 11.03
N LEU A 260 -12.66 -18.22 9.89
CA LEU A 260 -13.91 -18.14 9.14
C LEU A 260 -14.36 -19.49 8.60
N MET A 261 -13.42 -20.29 8.07
CA MET A 261 -13.72 -21.64 7.60
C MET A 261 -14.25 -22.53 8.73
N ALA A 262 -13.69 -22.40 9.94
CA ALA A 262 -14.14 -23.12 11.12
C ALA A 262 -15.51 -22.63 11.64
N ALA A 263 -15.79 -21.32 11.57
CA ALA A 263 -17.00 -20.71 12.14
C ALA A 263 -18.21 -20.71 11.20
N ALA A 264 -18.02 -20.52 9.88
CA ALA A 264 -19.10 -20.37 8.90
C ALA A 264 -18.80 -21.02 7.53
N GLY A 265 -17.76 -21.85 7.45
CA GLY A 265 -17.38 -22.54 6.21
C GLY A 265 -17.02 -21.59 5.07
N GLN A 266 -17.24 -22.04 3.84
CA GLN A 266 -16.92 -21.26 2.63
C GLN A 266 -17.70 -19.94 2.55
N GLN A 267 -18.93 -19.87 3.07
CA GLN A 267 -19.73 -18.65 3.05
C GLN A 267 -19.12 -17.56 3.92
N GLY A 268 -18.55 -17.88 5.08
CA GLY A 268 -17.85 -16.92 5.94
C GLY A 268 -16.62 -16.33 5.25
N VAL A 269 -15.83 -17.17 4.56
CA VAL A 269 -14.66 -16.71 3.80
C VAL A 269 -15.08 -15.82 2.63
N ALA A 270 -16.14 -16.18 1.91
CA ALA A 270 -16.67 -15.39 0.80
C ALA A 270 -17.17 -14.02 1.28
N ALA A 271 -17.94 -13.96 2.38
CA ALA A 271 -18.40 -12.72 2.97
C ALA A 271 -17.24 -11.80 3.35
N TYR A 272 -16.23 -12.34 4.02
CA TYR A 272 -15.03 -11.58 4.41
C TYR A 272 -14.24 -11.06 3.21
N THR A 273 -14.13 -11.85 2.14
CA THR A 273 -13.45 -11.42 0.91
C THR A 273 -14.11 -10.17 0.31
N VAL A 274 -15.43 -10.11 0.27
CA VAL A 274 -16.18 -8.92 -0.17
C VAL A 274 -15.87 -7.71 0.72
N MET A 275 -15.88 -7.92 2.04
CA MET A 275 -15.53 -6.85 2.98
C MET A 275 -14.11 -6.32 2.76
N MET A 276 -13.16 -7.22 2.49
CA MET A 276 -11.76 -6.85 2.24
C MET A 276 -11.59 -6.05 0.94
N TYR A 277 -12.33 -6.35 -0.12
CA TYR A 277 -12.30 -5.53 -1.33
C TYR A 277 -12.77 -4.09 -1.07
N VAL A 278 -13.85 -3.93 -0.31
CA VAL A 278 -14.35 -2.60 0.07
C VAL A 278 -13.36 -1.88 0.98
N ASN A 279 -12.81 -2.59 1.98
CA ASN A 279 -11.78 -2.05 2.86
C ASN A 279 -10.55 -1.57 2.08
N PHE A 280 -10.12 -2.32 1.06
CA PHE A 280 -8.96 -1.96 0.25
C PHE A 280 -9.15 -0.63 -0.49
N VAL A 281 -10.35 -0.40 -1.05
CA VAL A 281 -10.69 0.87 -1.72
C VAL A 281 -10.73 2.04 -0.71
N PHE A 282 -11.34 1.85 0.46
CA PHE A 282 -11.39 2.90 1.49
C PHE A 282 -10.01 3.19 2.07
N ALA A 283 -9.24 2.16 2.40
CA ALA A 283 -7.88 2.32 2.89
C ALA A 283 -6.97 3.04 1.87
N ALA A 284 -7.17 2.80 0.57
CA ALA A 284 -6.39 3.45 -0.49
C ALA A 284 -6.49 4.98 -0.44
N ALA A 285 -7.66 5.54 -0.14
CA ALA A 285 -7.81 6.99 0.00
C ALA A 285 -7.01 7.54 1.19
N LEU A 286 -7.01 6.84 2.33
CA LEU A 286 -6.25 7.22 3.53
C LEU A 286 -4.74 7.07 3.33
N ILE A 287 -4.31 5.98 2.67
CA ILE A 287 -2.92 5.76 2.27
C ILE A 287 -2.46 6.86 1.31
N GLY A 288 -3.28 7.18 0.29
CA GLY A 288 -2.97 8.24 -0.68
C GLY A 288 -2.84 9.61 -0.03
N PHE A 289 -3.71 9.95 0.94
CA PHE A 289 -3.59 11.18 1.71
C PHE A 289 -2.31 11.21 2.56
N SER A 290 -2.01 10.12 3.27
CA SER A 290 -0.83 10.00 4.11
C SER A 290 0.46 10.07 3.29
N MET A 291 0.52 9.35 2.16
CA MET A 291 1.65 9.39 1.22
C MET A 291 1.84 10.78 0.59
N GLY A 292 0.73 11.46 0.26
CA GLY A 292 0.76 12.82 -0.30
C GLY A 292 1.23 13.87 0.70
N SER A 293 0.88 13.73 1.99
CA SER A 293 1.25 14.68 3.04
C SER A 293 2.63 14.41 3.66
N ALA A 294 3.13 13.18 3.65
CA ALA A 294 4.39 12.78 4.28
C ALA A 294 5.61 13.63 3.85
N PRO A 295 5.86 13.93 2.55
CA PRO A 295 6.99 14.76 2.16
C PRO A 295 6.93 16.19 2.67
N ILE A 296 5.73 16.75 2.92
CA ILE A 296 5.57 18.09 3.49
C ILE A 296 6.11 18.10 4.92
N PHE A 297 5.73 17.09 5.73
CA PHE A 297 6.25 16.93 7.09
C PHE A 297 7.78 16.74 7.12
N SER A 298 8.31 15.89 6.23
CA SER A 298 9.76 15.65 6.15
C SER A 298 10.52 16.90 5.77
N TYR A 299 10.00 17.69 4.84
CA TYR A 299 10.58 18.96 4.40
C TYR A 299 10.58 20.00 5.54
N GLN A 300 9.41 20.26 6.16
CA GLN A 300 9.28 21.21 7.28
C GLN A 300 10.12 20.80 8.49
N TYR A 301 10.22 19.49 8.75
CA TYR A 301 11.11 18.98 9.80
C TYR A 301 12.60 19.20 9.47
N GLY A 302 12.98 19.09 8.19
CA GLY A 302 14.33 19.41 7.73
C GLY A 302 14.65 20.90 7.87
N GLU A 303 13.70 21.78 7.55
CA GLU A 303 13.82 23.24 7.64
C GLU A 303 13.77 23.76 9.10
N ASP A 304 13.48 22.91 10.08
CA ASP A 304 13.21 23.23 11.50
C ASP A 304 12.01 24.21 11.68
N ASP A 305 11.08 24.21 10.71
CA ASP A 305 9.85 25.02 10.79
C ASP A 305 8.81 24.36 11.72
N LYS A 306 8.98 24.58 13.02
CA LYS A 306 8.06 24.04 14.04
C LYS A 306 6.64 24.59 13.92
N ALA A 307 6.48 25.84 13.51
CA ALA A 307 5.15 26.45 13.37
C ALA A 307 4.40 25.85 12.16
N GLY A 308 5.07 25.66 11.04
CA GLY A 308 4.55 24.96 9.87
C GLY A 308 4.19 23.52 10.21
N LEU A 309 5.08 22.79 10.88
CA LEU A 309 4.88 21.40 11.30
C LEU A 309 3.66 21.26 12.20
N GLN A 310 3.47 22.12 13.19
CA GLN A 310 2.30 22.14 14.07
C GLN A 310 1.00 22.45 13.31
N GLY A 311 1.04 23.45 12.43
CA GLY A 311 -0.09 23.80 11.59
C GLY A 311 -0.55 22.65 10.70
N MET A 312 0.41 22.03 10.02
CA MET A 312 0.19 20.87 9.15
C MET A 312 -0.34 19.67 9.94
N PHE A 313 0.24 19.35 11.09
CA PHE A 313 -0.21 18.24 11.92
C PHE A 313 -1.67 18.41 12.34
N LYS A 314 -2.04 19.58 12.89
CA LYS A 314 -3.43 19.89 13.28
C LYS A 314 -4.40 19.81 12.10
N MET A 315 -3.97 20.27 10.93
CA MET A 315 -4.78 20.25 9.71
C MET A 315 -5.00 18.82 9.22
N CYS A 316 -3.95 18.00 9.17
CA CYS A 316 -4.03 16.60 8.74
C CYS A 316 -4.89 15.77 9.71
N ILE A 317 -4.75 15.96 11.03
CA ILE A 317 -5.62 15.29 12.02
C ILE A 317 -7.09 15.62 11.76
N LYS A 318 -7.44 16.89 11.55
CA LYS A 318 -8.83 17.28 11.24
C LYS A 318 -9.35 16.62 9.96
N VAL A 319 -8.53 16.62 8.90
CA VAL A 319 -8.89 15.97 7.62
C VAL A 319 -9.14 14.49 7.80
N ILE A 320 -8.26 13.80 8.53
CA ILE A 320 -8.38 12.36 8.76
C ILE A 320 -9.60 12.02 9.58
N LEU A 321 -9.89 12.78 10.63
CA LEU A 321 -11.11 12.58 11.43
C LEU A 321 -12.37 12.79 10.59
N VAL A 322 -12.41 13.81 9.74
CA VAL A 322 -13.54 14.02 8.82
C VAL A 322 -13.64 12.87 7.83
N LEU A 323 -12.53 12.45 7.21
CA LEU A 323 -12.52 11.31 6.30
C LEU A 323 -12.97 10.01 6.97
N ALA A 324 -12.54 9.75 8.21
CA ALA A 324 -12.95 8.57 8.98
C ALA A 324 -14.47 8.53 9.18
N VAL A 325 -15.06 9.65 9.59
CA VAL A 325 -16.54 9.76 9.76
C VAL A 325 -17.25 9.63 8.41
N VAL A 326 -16.78 10.30 7.36
CA VAL A 326 -17.39 10.20 6.02
C VAL A 326 -17.33 8.76 5.50
N MET A 327 -16.19 8.07 5.65
CA MET A 327 -16.03 6.68 5.23
C MET A 327 -16.94 5.75 6.01
N GLU A 328 -17.05 5.94 7.33
CA GLU A 328 -17.96 5.16 8.17
C GLU A 328 -19.41 5.36 7.73
N VAL A 329 -19.86 6.59 7.56
CA VAL A 329 -21.22 6.90 7.11
C VAL A 329 -21.49 6.29 5.72
N LEU A 330 -20.56 6.43 4.78
CA LEU A 330 -20.67 5.81 3.45
C LEU A 330 -20.72 4.29 3.54
N ALA A 331 -19.90 3.67 4.38
CA ALA A 331 -19.89 2.24 4.57
C ALA A 331 -21.21 1.74 5.16
N GLN A 332 -21.76 2.43 6.15
CA GLN A 332 -23.06 2.10 6.74
C GLN A 332 -24.22 2.24 5.73
N LEU A 333 -24.21 3.30 4.92
CA LEU A 333 -25.26 3.53 3.92
C LEU A 333 -25.15 2.58 2.72
N LEU A 334 -23.94 2.26 2.28
CA LEU A 334 -23.69 1.47 1.06
C LEU A 334 -23.52 -0.02 1.34
N GLY A 335 -23.38 -0.46 2.59
CA GLY A 335 -23.06 -1.83 2.95
C GLY A 335 -24.01 -2.86 2.36
N GLY A 336 -25.33 -2.60 2.42
CA GLY A 336 -26.34 -3.47 1.81
C GLY A 336 -26.27 -3.50 0.28
N THR A 337 -26.05 -2.35 -0.35
CA THR A 337 -25.93 -2.22 -1.82
C THR A 337 -24.64 -2.91 -2.31
N LEU A 338 -23.52 -2.70 -1.64
CA LEU A 338 -22.25 -3.35 -1.97
C LEU A 338 -22.36 -4.86 -1.83
N SER A 339 -22.97 -5.35 -0.74
CA SER A 339 -23.22 -6.78 -0.56
C SER A 339 -24.08 -7.35 -1.68
N ALA A 340 -25.12 -6.63 -2.11
CA ALA A 340 -25.99 -7.05 -3.21
C ALA A 340 -25.24 -7.12 -4.56
N ILE A 341 -24.32 -6.20 -4.82
CA ILE A 341 -23.53 -6.19 -6.06
C ILE A 341 -22.62 -7.42 -6.14
N PHE A 342 -21.94 -7.79 -5.04
CA PHE A 342 -20.95 -8.88 -5.04
C PHE A 342 -21.60 -10.26 -4.85
N VAL A 343 -22.61 -10.39 -4.01
CA VAL A 343 -23.17 -11.68 -3.58
C VAL A 343 -24.70 -11.72 -3.66
N GLY A 344 -25.31 -10.90 -4.52
CA GLY A 344 -26.76 -10.83 -4.69
C GLY A 344 -27.42 -12.09 -5.24
N TYR A 345 -26.65 -13.05 -5.72
CA TYR A 345 -27.12 -14.37 -6.18
C TYR A 345 -27.46 -15.34 -5.04
N ASN A 346 -27.09 -15.02 -3.80
CA ASN A 346 -27.36 -15.86 -2.62
C ASN A 346 -27.81 -14.98 -1.44
N ASP A 347 -29.08 -15.05 -1.08
CA ASP A 347 -29.69 -14.20 -0.05
C ASP A 347 -29.07 -14.41 1.34
N ALA A 348 -28.76 -15.64 1.73
CA ALA A 348 -28.14 -15.94 3.02
C ALA A 348 -26.71 -15.36 3.11
N LEU A 349 -25.93 -15.49 2.04
CA LEU A 349 -24.58 -14.93 1.96
C LEU A 349 -24.64 -13.38 1.93
N ARG A 350 -25.60 -12.79 1.22
CA ARG A 350 -25.80 -11.34 1.18
C ARG A 350 -26.14 -10.79 2.57
N GLU A 351 -27.04 -11.43 3.31
CA GLU A 351 -27.42 -11.00 4.67
C GLU A 351 -26.23 -11.14 5.64
N MET A 352 -25.50 -12.24 5.59
CA MET A 352 -24.27 -12.45 6.36
C MET A 352 -23.22 -11.38 6.05
N THR A 353 -23.01 -11.06 4.76
CA THR A 353 -22.05 -10.06 4.32
C THR A 353 -22.47 -8.66 4.77
N ALA A 354 -23.74 -8.29 4.61
CA ALA A 354 -24.24 -6.98 5.01
C ALA A 354 -24.16 -6.78 6.53
N SER A 355 -24.63 -7.75 7.32
CA SER A 355 -24.57 -7.67 8.79
C SER A 355 -23.14 -7.65 9.32
N GLY A 356 -22.24 -8.49 8.77
CA GLY A 356 -20.83 -8.46 9.12
C GLY A 356 -20.13 -7.16 8.72
N PHE A 357 -20.47 -6.61 7.54
CA PHE A 357 -19.89 -5.38 7.04
C PHE A 357 -20.25 -4.15 7.89
N HIS A 358 -21.48 -4.05 8.40
CA HIS A 358 -21.88 -2.98 9.30
C HIS A 358 -21.03 -2.94 10.58
N VAL A 359 -20.70 -4.10 11.13
CA VAL A 359 -19.78 -4.19 12.29
C VAL A 359 -18.35 -3.86 11.88
N PHE A 360 -17.86 -4.51 10.81
CA PHE A 360 -16.51 -4.31 10.29
C PHE A 360 -16.20 -2.85 9.98
N ALA A 361 -17.17 -2.13 9.41
CA ALA A 361 -17.01 -0.74 8.98
C ALA A 361 -16.65 0.20 10.14
N LEU A 362 -17.07 -0.08 11.37
CA LEU A 362 -16.69 0.70 12.56
C LEU A 362 -15.16 0.83 12.72
N ALA A 363 -14.39 -0.10 12.15
CA ALA A 363 -12.93 -0.01 12.14
C ALA A 363 -12.40 1.20 11.35
N PHE A 364 -13.17 1.74 10.38
CA PHE A 364 -12.75 2.91 9.59
C PHE A 364 -12.60 4.17 10.45
N LEU A 365 -13.31 4.27 11.57
CA LEU A 365 -13.15 5.38 12.51
C LEU A 365 -11.72 5.49 13.07
N PHE A 366 -11.03 4.37 13.20
CA PHE A 366 -9.68 4.29 13.79
C PHE A 366 -8.58 4.16 12.74
N ASN A 367 -8.89 3.48 11.62
CA ASN A 367 -7.95 3.11 10.57
C ASN A 367 -7.17 4.31 10.02
N GLY A 368 -7.85 5.43 9.72
CA GLY A 368 -7.24 6.62 9.18
C GLY A 368 -6.13 7.20 10.07
N MET A 369 -6.39 7.27 11.39
CA MET A 369 -5.43 7.78 12.36
C MET A 369 -4.21 6.86 12.50
N ASN A 370 -4.42 5.55 12.43
CA ASN A 370 -3.36 4.56 12.54
C ASN A 370 -2.44 4.57 11.30
N ILE A 371 -3.02 4.62 10.09
CA ILE A 371 -2.25 4.74 8.84
C ILE A 371 -1.43 6.03 8.85
N PHE A 372 -2.07 7.16 9.17
CA PHE A 372 -1.41 8.44 9.23
C PHE A 372 -0.32 8.48 10.30
N GLY A 373 -0.56 7.92 11.48
CA GLY A 373 0.42 7.88 12.56
C GLY A 373 1.72 7.20 12.15
N SER A 374 1.63 6.03 11.51
CA SER A 374 2.79 5.34 10.97
C SER A 374 3.51 6.18 9.91
N ALA A 375 2.79 6.70 8.92
CA ALA A 375 3.36 7.53 7.85
C ALA A 375 3.98 8.83 8.37
N PHE A 376 3.36 9.46 9.38
CA PHE A 376 3.85 10.67 10.02
C PHE A 376 5.19 10.45 10.75
N PHE A 377 5.32 9.38 11.54
CA PHE A 377 6.60 9.07 12.19
C PHE A 377 7.68 8.64 11.18
N THR A 378 7.30 7.97 10.10
CA THR A 378 8.20 7.73 8.97
C THR A 378 8.70 9.05 8.36
N ALA A 379 7.80 10.01 8.15
CA ALA A 379 8.13 11.33 7.62
C ALA A 379 9.09 12.12 8.53
N LEU A 380 8.96 11.98 9.84
CA LEU A 380 9.88 12.58 10.83
C LEU A 380 11.23 11.84 10.96
N GLY A 381 11.39 10.68 10.30
CA GLY A 381 12.58 9.85 10.40
C GLY A 381 12.63 8.98 11.67
N ASP A 382 11.51 8.79 12.38
CA ASP A 382 11.42 7.88 13.53
C ASP A 382 10.87 6.51 13.09
N GLY A 383 11.66 5.80 12.29
CA GLY A 383 11.30 4.48 11.75
C GLY A 383 11.03 3.43 12.82
N LEU A 384 11.64 3.58 14.02
CA LEU A 384 11.37 2.67 15.13
C LEU A 384 9.91 2.80 15.61
N VAL A 385 9.45 4.02 15.84
CA VAL A 385 8.05 4.27 16.26
C VAL A 385 7.08 3.86 15.16
N SER A 386 7.35 4.23 13.91
CA SER A 386 6.54 3.83 12.77
C SER A 386 6.47 2.31 12.61
N GLY A 387 7.61 1.61 12.74
CA GLY A 387 7.69 0.14 12.70
C GLY A 387 6.91 -0.53 13.83
N ILE A 388 7.03 -0.02 15.07
CA ILE A 388 6.27 -0.53 16.23
C ILE A 388 4.77 -0.35 15.99
N LEU A 389 4.34 0.84 15.55
CA LEU A 389 2.92 1.10 15.26
C LEU A 389 2.37 0.13 14.21
N SER A 390 3.10 -0.05 13.10
CA SER A 390 2.70 -0.97 12.05
C SER A 390 2.69 -2.43 12.54
N PHE A 391 3.73 -2.88 13.23
CA PHE A 391 3.82 -4.25 13.73
C PHE A 391 2.70 -4.58 14.73
N LEU A 392 2.50 -3.71 15.72
CA LEU A 392 1.43 -3.91 16.71
C LEU A 392 0.05 -3.93 16.04
N ARG A 393 -0.22 -2.98 15.15
CA ARG A 393 -1.49 -2.87 14.44
C ARG A 393 -1.75 -4.07 13.54
N THR A 394 -0.83 -4.33 12.61
CA THR A 394 -1.08 -5.26 11.49
C THR A 394 -0.82 -6.72 11.83
N LEU A 395 -0.07 -7.01 12.89
CA LEU A 395 0.20 -8.38 13.31
C LEU A 395 -0.36 -8.67 14.71
N VAL A 396 0.14 -7.99 15.74
CA VAL A 396 -0.16 -8.36 17.13
C VAL A 396 -1.64 -8.20 17.46
N PHE A 397 -2.20 -7.01 17.21
CA PHE A 397 -3.59 -6.75 17.54
C PHE A 397 -4.55 -7.45 16.56
N ALA A 398 -4.21 -7.53 15.27
CA ALA A 398 -5.05 -8.23 14.30
C ALA A 398 -5.14 -9.74 14.59
N CYS A 399 -3.99 -10.40 14.82
CA CYS A 399 -3.97 -11.83 15.18
C CYS A 399 -4.59 -12.07 16.57
N GLY A 400 -4.23 -11.26 17.56
CA GLY A 400 -4.74 -11.38 18.92
C GLY A 400 -6.26 -11.20 18.98
N ALA A 401 -6.79 -10.18 18.29
CA ALA A 401 -8.22 -9.92 18.26
C ALA A 401 -8.98 -11.05 17.56
N VAL A 402 -8.55 -11.50 16.38
CA VAL A 402 -9.29 -12.57 15.69
C VAL A 402 -9.28 -13.88 16.46
N LEU A 403 -8.16 -14.24 17.10
CA LEU A 403 -8.10 -15.47 17.92
C LEU A 403 -8.97 -15.36 19.18
N LEU A 404 -8.87 -14.23 19.89
CA LEU A 404 -9.62 -14.03 21.13
C LEU A 404 -11.13 -13.92 20.86
N PHE A 405 -11.52 -13.05 19.95
CA PHE A 405 -12.93 -12.80 19.70
C PHE A 405 -13.62 -13.94 18.99
N SER A 406 -12.93 -14.70 18.10
CA SER A 406 -13.51 -15.91 17.52
C SER A 406 -13.74 -16.99 18.58
N ALA A 407 -12.84 -17.15 19.53
CA ALA A 407 -13.00 -18.12 20.62
C ALA A 407 -14.14 -17.75 21.58
N LEU A 408 -14.36 -16.46 21.84
CA LEU A 408 -15.38 -15.98 22.77
C LEU A 408 -16.77 -15.86 22.13
N PHE A 409 -16.87 -15.43 20.90
CA PHE A 409 -18.12 -15.00 20.26
C PHE A 409 -18.37 -15.66 18.90
N GLY A 410 -17.53 -16.63 18.50
CA GLY A 410 -17.66 -17.33 17.22
C GLY A 410 -17.59 -16.38 16.02
N LEU A 411 -18.50 -16.54 15.05
CA LEU A 411 -18.54 -15.73 13.84
C LEU A 411 -18.70 -14.22 14.12
N ALA A 412 -19.59 -13.85 15.04
CA ALA A 412 -19.78 -12.45 15.42
C ALA A 412 -18.48 -11.84 15.95
N GLY A 413 -17.70 -12.60 16.70
CA GLY A 413 -16.38 -12.18 17.19
C GLY A 413 -15.41 -11.91 16.05
N ILE A 414 -15.43 -12.68 14.98
CA ILE A 414 -14.55 -12.44 13.82
C ILE A 414 -14.88 -11.09 13.14
N TRP A 415 -16.16 -10.69 13.10
CA TRP A 415 -16.56 -9.37 12.57
C TRP A 415 -16.13 -8.21 13.48
N TRP A 416 -16.12 -8.40 14.81
CA TRP A 416 -15.65 -7.42 15.77
C TRP A 416 -14.11 -7.34 15.88
N ALA A 417 -13.40 -8.37 15.47
CA ALA A 417 -11.94 -8.42 15.61
C ALA A 417 -11.21 -7.25 14.93
N PRO A 418 -11.54 -6.80 13.70
CA PRO A 418 -10.92 -5.63 13.10
C PRO A 418 -11.17 -4.34 13.89
N VAL A 419 -12.38 -4.17 14.45
CA VAL A 419 -12.74 -3.00 15.26
C VAL A 419 -11.89 -2.96 16.53
N ALA A 420 -11.77 -4.09 17.22
CA ALA A 420 -10.95 -4.21 18.42
C ALA A 420 -9.46 -3.99 18.13
N ALA A 421 -8.95 -4.58 17.04
CA ALA A 421 -7.55 -4.42 16.62
C ALA A 421 -7.21 -2.98 16.27
N GLU A 422 -8.03 -2.32 15.46
CA GLU A 422 -7.82 -0.92 15.06
C GLU A 422 -8.03 0.05 16.23
N GLY A 423 -8.98 -0.24 17.13
CA GLY A 423 -9.19 0.53 18.36
C GLY A 423 -8.00 0.43 19.31
N ALA A 424 -7.43 -0.76 19.52
CA ALA A 424 -6.21 -0.93 20.31
C ALA A 424 -5.02 -0.20 19.69
N ALA A 425 -4.85 -0.32 18.38
CA ALA A 425 -3.80 0.39 17.64
C ALA A 425 -3.96 1.91 17.73
N PHE A 426 -5.20 2.42 17.68
CA PHE A 426 -5.49 3.84 17.83
C PHE A 426 -5.04 4.38 19.19
N LEU A 427 -5.29 3.66 20.29
CA LEU A 427 -4.83 4.06 21.61
C LEU A 427 -3.29 4.15 21.67
N VAL A 428 -2.59 3.19 21.06
CA VAL A 428 -1.13 3.21 20.97
C VAL A 428 -0.65 4.38 20.11
N THR A 429 -1.31 4.64 18.98
CA THR A 429 -1.00 5.77 18.09
C THR A 429 -1.13 7.11 18.84
N ILE A 430 -2.22 7.30 19.59
CA ILE A 430 -2.42 8.51 20.43
C ILE A 430 -1.35 8.60 21.51
N ALA A 431 -0.99 7.50 22.17
CA ALA A 431 0.07 7.49 23.18
C ALA A 431 1.41 7.95 22.60
N PHE A 432 1.77 7.49 21.39
CA PHE A 432 2.99 7.96 20.71
C PHE A 432 2.89 9.43 20.28
N PHE A 433 1.74 9.89 19.77
CA PHE A 433 1.55 11.30 19.47
C PHE A 433 1.74 12.18 20.72
N LEU A 434 1.19 11.80 21.85
CA LEU A 434 1.35 12.56 23.11
C LEU A 434 2.78 12.47 23.65
N GLY A 435 3.39 11.29 23.61
CA GLY A 435 4.74 11.05 24.16
C GLY A 435 5.85 11.70 23.37
N LYS A 436 5.72 11.79 22.04
CA LYS A 436 6.78 12.31 21.16
C LYS A 436 6.63 13.77 20.77
N ARG A 437 5.54 14.44 21.15
CA ARG A 437 5.24 15.84 20.78
C ARG A 437 6.35 16.83 21.11
N LYS A 438 6.94 16.71 22.31
CA LYS A 438 8.04 17.59 22.77
C LYS A 438 9.34 17.33 21.99
N LYS A 439 9.62 16.08 21.64
CA LYS A 439 10.83 15.70 20.91
C LYS A 439 10.87 16.29 19.52
N TYR A 440 9.73 16.29 18.82
CA TYR A 440 9.63 16.71 17.41
C TYR A 440 8.99 18.09 17.23
N GLY A 441 8.39 18.67 18.28
CA GLY A 441 7.84 20.03 18.25
C GLY A 441 6.59 20.23 17.37
N TYR A 442 5.80 19.18 17.09
CA TYR A 442 4.61 19.26 16.22
C TYR A 442 3.30 19.55 16.96
N ALA A 443 3.28 19.61 18.31
CA ALA A 443 2.11 19.89 19.12
C ALA A 443 2.51 20.50 20.50
#